data_04ab130e327a1245bc6d987b3b96ff92
#
_entry.id   04ab130e327a1245bc6d987b3b96ff92
#
_cell.length_a   1.000
_cell.length_b   1.000
_cell.length_c   1.000
_cell.angle_alpha   90.00
_cell.angle_beta   90.00
_cell.angle_gamma   90.00
#
_symmetry.space_group_name_H-M   'P 1'
#
loop_
_entity.id
_entity.type
_entity.pdbx_description
1 polymer ?
#
loop_
_entity_poly.entity_id
_entity_poly.type
_entity_poly.pdbx_seq_one_letter_code
_entity_poly.pdbx_strand_id
1 'polypeptide(L)'
;MNFAFCTSRRTLFAAAAAALAVGFSSPAPAQQVEIKVAYMKNPIHDASLDMMERWAKANNVKLTRVPMAYSVFMEKVTATLTSGADQFDIIWHNDDWGQLWKKWVEPTDDIPGLENADPWVLEAFINDDGKPTVVPMAHTVGTFFYRSDLLKPNEVPKTFDELVEVSKRLQAEGKVKWGYAGAMAMNNTWFTFWWTMWSNQCDILKPFFERNYEKLKANNFEPGITEPCHQEIVEYWWDAINKHKISPPGMTAYSRNESNAIFMAGESAFTLIDSVHFGEFNDPKRSKIAGKVAMAPFPMGPRAKQPTSWNEVWGWAIPIGVPAERKKIAKAMLGAMMTDEAGQIDMWKKTGGPPPNVKLWPKLRAEDKDFDMLMKAVFDNKPVAHSAYYFPEWPAVHKAYSDVVIGALQGKREDIPKALQEGVEKIRRAAAGN
;
A
#
# COMPACT_ATOMS: atom_id res chain seq x y z
N MET A 1 -27.42 -87.15 38.56
CA MET A 1 -26.56 -88.30 38.12
C MET A 1 -25.24 -87.70 37.76
N ASN A 2 -24.29 -87.79 38.73
CA ASN A 2 -23.19 -88.72 38.80
C ASN A 2 -22.20 -88.57 37.58
N PHE A 3 -20.98 -88.38 37.68
CA PHE A 3 -19.76 -88.61 38.46
C PHE A 3 -18.61 -87.95 37.72
N ALA A 4 -17.64 -87.40 38.15
CA ALA A 4 -16.56 -87.59 39.16
C ALA A 4 -15.19 -87.57 38.45
N PHE A 5 -14.28 -86.80 38.98
CA PHE A 5 -12.81 -87.03 39.17
C PHE A 5 -11.91 -87.46 37.98
N CYS A 6 -10.86 -86.70 37.71
CA CYS A 6 -9.53 -87.14 38.09
C CYS A 6 -8.44 -86.07 37.89
N THR A 7 -7.64 -85.95 38.88
CA THR A 7 -6.42 -85.13 39.04
C THR A 7 -5.25 -85.66 38.24
N SER A 8 -4.37 -84.80 37.75
CA SER A 8 -2.94 -85.09 37.67
C SER A 8 -2.10 -83.82 37.62
N ARG A 9 -1.23 -83.72 38.66
CA ARG A 9 -0.12 -82.74 38.74
C ARG A 9 0.97 -83.12 37.75
N ARG A 10 1.50 -82.07 37.01
CA ARG A 10 2.93 -82.08 36.66
C ARG A 10 3.41 -80.62 36.57
N THR A 11 4.24 -80.27 37.53
CA THR A 11 5.15 -79.15 37.56
C THR A 11 6.18 -79.25 36.43
N LEU A 12 6.35 -78.16 35.66
CA LEU A 12 7.58 -77.98 34.90
C LEU A 12 7.95 -76.50 34.87
N PHE A 13 9.16 -76.26 35.34
CA PHE A 13 9.87 -74.99 35.33
C PHE A 13 9.94 -74.39 33.90
N ALA A 14 9.61 -73.15 33.73
CA ALA A 14 10.02 -72.40 32.55
C ALA A 14 10.53 -71.00 32.98
N ALA A 15 11.79 -70.78 32.69
CA ALA A 15 12.59 -69.64 33.00
C ALA A 15 12.02 -68.38 32.42
N ALA A 16 11.92 -67.30 33.20
CA ALA A 16 11.59 -65.96 32.76
C ALA A 16 12.77 -65.37 32.00
N ALA A 17 12.67 -65.23 30.68
CA ALA A 17 13.51 -64.37 29.89
C ALA A 17 12.83 -62.98 29.84
N ALA A 18 13.25 -62.07 30.73
CA ALA A 18 12.91 -60.66 30.67
C ALA A 18 13.68 -60.04 29.50
N ALA A 19 13.05 -59.95 28.31
CA ALA A 19 13.54 -59.10 27.21
C ALA A 19 13.31 -57.66 27.59
N LEU A 20 14.36 -56.91 27.93
CA LEU A 20 14.42 -55.46 27.99
C LEU A 20 14.19 -54.93 26.57
N ALA A 21 12.93 -54.60 26.22
CA ALA A 21 12.60 -53.79 25.08
C ALA A 21 13.03 -52.37 25.43
N VAL A 22 14.27 -52.02 25.09
CA VAL A 22 14.68 -50.60 24.97
C VAL A 22 13.90 -50.04 23.80
N GLY A 23 12.76 -49.47 24.13
CA GLY A 23 11.98 -48.68 23.14
C GLY A 23 12.82 -47.49 22.74
N PHE A 24 13.41 -47.54 21.55
CA PHE A 24 13.82 -46.33 20.85
C PHE A 24 12.54 -45.55 20.57
N SER A 25 12.15 -44.66 21.49
CA SER A 25 11.21 -43.61 21.20
C SER A 25 11.89 -42.71 20.17
N SER A 26 11.62 -42.94 18.88
CA SER A 26 11.92 -41.95 17.85
C SER A 26 11.29 -40.66 18.34
N PRO A 27 12.04 -39.54 18.43
CA PRO A 27 11.41 -38.28 18.75
C PRO A 27 10.30 -38.04 17.73
N ALA A 28 9.07 -37.87 18.21
CA ALA A 28 7.98 -37.49 17.35
C ALA A 28 8.47 -36.25 16.54
N PRO A 29 8.28 -36.21 15.23
CA PRO A 29 8.69 -35.02 14.45
C PRO A 29 8.09 -33.80 15.13
N ALA A 30 8.94 -32.88 15.56
CA ALA A 30 8.50 -31.65 16.19
C ALA A 30 7.43 -31.02 15.28
N GLN A 31 6.23 -30.84 15.80
CA GLN A 31 5.12 -30.28 15.01
C GLN A 31 5.57 -28.94 14.47
N GLN A 32 5.59 -28.81 13.14
CA GLN A 32 5.99 -27.59 12.45
C GLN A 32 5.08 -26.44 12.89
N VAL A 33 5.66 -25.35 13.39
CA VAL A 33 4.87 -24.17 13.78
C VAL A 33 4.32 -23.51 12.52
N GLU A 34 3.02 -23.23 12.52
CA GLU A 34 2.36 -22.52 11.42
C GLU A 34 2.26 -21.01 11.73
N ILE A 35 2.66 -20.18 10.77
CA ILE A 35 2.49 -18.72 10.77
C ILE A 35 1.55 -18.32 9.64
N LYS A 36 0.42 -17.73 9.98
CA LYS A 36 -0.64 -17.29 9.05
C LYS A 36 -0.48 -15.82 8.74
N VAL A 37 -0.33 -15.48 7.46
CA VAL A 37 -0.14 -14.11 6.99
C VAL A 37 -1.34 -13.65 6.19
N ALA A 38 -2.09 -12.68 6.71
CA ALA A 38 -3.22 -12.07 6.02
C ALA A 38 -2.76 -10.89 5.15
N TYR A 39 -3.13 -10.89 3.87
CA TYR A 39 -2.68 -9.87 2.93
C TYR A 39 -3.62 -9.66 1.74
N MET A 40 -3.48 -8.54 1.05
CA MET A 40 -4.07 -8.31 -0.26
C MET A 40 -3.16 -8.92 -1.34
N LYS A 41 -3.71 -9.77 -2.22
CA LYS A 41 -2.92 -10.37 -3.29
C LYS A 41 -2.48 -9.32 -4.31
N ASN A 42 -1.16 -9.14 -4.41
CA ASN A 42 -0.51 -8.16 -5.26
C ASN A 42 0.96 -8.61 -5.46
N PRO A 43 1.60 -8.37 -6.61
CA PRO A 43 2.98 -8.79 -6.88
C PRO A 43 4.01 -8.39 -5.82
N ILE A 44 3.87 -7.19 -5.22
CA ILE A 44 4.79 -6.73 -4.19
C ILE A 44 4.64 -7.51 -2.87
N HIS A 45 3.40 -7.85 -2.49
CA HIS A 45 3.15 -8.72 -1.34
C HIS A 45 3.70 -10.12 -1.56
N ASP A 46 3.47 -10.68 -2.75
CA ASP A 46 3.96 -12.02 -3.09
C ASP A 46 5.50 -12.07 -3.05
N ALA A 47 6.19 -11.05 -3.58
CA ALA A 47 7.66 -10.96 -3.53
C ALA A 47 8.19 -10.83 -2.09
N SER A 48 7.53 -10.03 -1.25
CA SER A 48 7.84 -9.90 0.17
C SER A 48 7.61 -11.22 0.93
N LEU A 49 6.48 -11.89 0.66
CA LEU A 49 6.17 -13.21 1.24
C LEU A 49 7.16 -14.29 0.79
N ASP A 50 7.70 -14.21 -0.43
CA ASP A 50 8.73 -15.15 -0.90
C ASP A 50 10.03 -15.01 -0.09
N MET A 51 10.41 -13.80 0.35
CA MET A 51 11.53 -13.58 1.26
C MET A 51 11.27 -14.26 2.62
N MET A 52 10.10 -14.02 3.21
CA MET A 52 9.70 -14.64 4.47
C MET A 52 9.61 -16.17 4.37
N GLU A 53 9.12 -16.69 3.25
CA GLU A 53 8.99 -18.14 3.03
C GLU A 53 10.35 -18.85 2.92
N ARG A 54 11.38 -18.19 2.33
CA ARG A 54 12.75 -18.73 2.34
C ARG A 54 13.27 -18.95 3.76
N TRP A 55 13.08 -17.94 4.62
CA TRP A 55 13.45 -18.07 6.03
C TRP A 55 12.63 -19.14 6.73
N ALA A 56 11.32 -19.18 6.54
CA ALA A 56 10.42 -20.15 7.16
C ALA A 56 10.83 -21.59 6.84
N LYS A 57 11.12 -21.90 5.56
CA LYS A 57 11.62 -23.22 5.13
C LYS A 57 12.94 -23.60 5.80
N ALA A 58 13.88 -22.65 5.92
CA ALA A 58 15.18 -22.88 6.56
C ALA A 58 15.05 -23.13 8.08
N ASN A 59 13.96 -22.68 8.71
CA ASN A 59 13.75 -22.76 10.17
C ASN A 59 12.61 -23.74 10.56
N ASN A 60 12.19 -24.65 9.68
CA ASN A 60 11.11 -25.60 9.91
C ASN A 60 9.79 -24.94 10.34
N VAL A 61 9.47 -23.78 9.75
CA VAL A 61 8.21 -23.06 9.96
C VAL A 61 7.35 -23.18 8.70
N LYS A 62 6.05 -23.40 8.87
CA LYS A 62 5.07 -23.38 7.79
C LYS A 62 4.50 -21.97 7.67
N LEU A 63 4.75 -21.29 6.58
CA LEU A 63 4.08 -20.04 6.23
C LEU A 63 2.78 -20.34 5.47
N THR A 64 1.64 -19.88 5.98
CA THR A 64 0.33 -20.01 5.34
C THR A 64 -0.13 -18.65 4.89
N ARG A 65 -0.25 -18.47 3.58
CA ARG A 65 -0.71 -17.23 2.93
C ARG A 65 -2.24 -17.17 2.94
N VAL A 66 -2.82 -16.11 3.48
CA VAL A 66 -4.28 -15.89 3.56
C VAL A 66 -4.64 -14.64 2.73
N PRO A 67 -4.82 -14.78 1.41
CA PRO A 67 -5.16 -13.66 0.54
C PRO A 67 -6.59 -13.20 0.75
N MET A 68 -6.82 -11.88 0.70
CA MET A 68 -8.13 -11.26 0.77
C MET A 68 -8.26 -10.18 -0.31
N ALA A 69 -9.49 -9.89 -0.73
CA ALA A 69 -9.76 -8.72 -1.56
C ALA A 69 -9.60 -7.43 -0.73
N TYR A 70 -9.04 -6.37 -1.34
CA TYR A 70 -8.85 -5.07 -0.68
C TYR A 70 -10.13 -4.53 -0.04
N SER A 71 -11.27 -4.65 -0.75
CA SER A 71 -12.57 -4.12 -0.32
C SER A 71 -13.09 -4.69 1.00
N VAL A 72 -12.61 -5.87 1.43
CA VAL A 72 -13.04 -6.53 2.68
C VAL A 72 -11.90 -6.68 3.69
N PHE A 73 -10.67 -6.36 3.30
CA PHE A 73 -9.48 -6.61 4.11
C PHE A 73 -9.51 -5.81 5.41
N MET A 74 -9.67 -4.48 5.31
CA MET A 74 -9.68 -3.58 6.46
C MET A 74 -10.74 -3.98 7.50
N GLU A 75 -11.98 -4.24 7.05
CA GLU A 75 -13.08 -4.60 7.94
C GLU A 75 -12.82 -5.93 8.68
N LYS A 76 -12.41 -6.98 7.94
CA LYS A 76 -12.12 -8.29 8.53
C LYS A 76 -10.96 -8.26 9.51
N VAL A 77 -9.88 -7.57 9.16
CA VAL A 77 -8.71 -7.47 10.03
C VAL A 77 -9.03 -6.62 11.25
N THR A 78 -9.74 -5.50 11.09
CA THR A 78 -10.18 -4.68 12.23
C THR A 78 -11.04 -5.50 13.21
N ALA A 79 -12.00 -6.28 12.70
CA ALA A 79 -12.82 -7.17 13.54
C ALA A 79 -11.98 -8.21 14.29
N THR A 80 -10.96 -8.79 13.65
CA THR A 80 -10.01 -9.72 14.28
C THR A 80 -9.20 -9.04 15.37
N LEU A 81 -8.62 -7.86 15.08
CA LEU A 81 -7.82 -7.08 16.02
C LEU A 81 -8.62 -6.66 17.26
N THR A 82 -9.84 -6.14 17.05
CA THR A 82 -10.70 -5.65 18.14
C THR A 82 -11.25 -6.76 19.02
N SER A 83 -11.49 -7.95 18.46
CA SER A 83 -11.93 -9.11 19.24
C SER A 83 -10.80 -9.84 19.96
N GLY A 84 -9.54 -9.55 19.65
CA GLY A 84 -8.37 -10.29 20.13
C GLY A 84 -8.31 -11.73 19.60
N ALA A 85 -9.02 -12.06 18.53
CA ALA A 85 -9.07 -13.40 17.96
C ALA A 85 -7.72 -13.79 17.34
N ASP A 86 -7.27 -15.02 17.66
CA ASP A 86 -6.03 -15.62 17.15
C ASP A 86 -6.22 -16.20 15.74
N GLN A 87 -6.47 -15.34 14.75
CA GLN A 87 -6.68 -15.78 13.37
C GLN A 87 -5.45 -15.63 12.49
N PHE A 88 -4.65 -14.57 12.70
CA PHE A 88 -3.49 -14.23 11.90
C PHE A 88 -2.31 -13.88 12.78
N ASP A 89 -1.11 -14.27 12.37
CA ASP A 89 0.14 -13.99 13.08
C ASP A 89 0.83 -12.74 12.55
N ILE A 90 0.70 -12.52 11.24
CA ILE A 90 1.19 -11.32 10.54
C ILE A 90 0.05 -10.83 9.66
N ILE A 91 -0.13 -9.52 9.63
CA ILE A 91 -1.12 -8.85 8.78
C ILE A 91 -0.43 -7.81 7.90
N TRP A 92 -0.87 -7.64 6.67
CA TRP A 92 -0.55 -6.47 5.89
C TRP A 92 -1.05 -5.22 6.60
N HIS A 93 -0.21 -4.21 6.64
CA HIS A 93 -0.52 -2.92 7.25
C HIS A 93 -0.25 -1.79 6.27
N ASN A 94 -1.24 -0.96 6.06
CA ASN A 94 -1.17 0.22 5.23
C ASN A 94 -1.18 1.47 6.13
N ASP A 95 -0.52 2.53 5.71
CA ASP A 95 -0.47 3.82 6.40
C ASP A 95 -1.85 4.45 6.62
N ASP A 96 -2.80 4.24 5.71
CA ASP A 96 -4.22 4.57 5.88
C ASP A 96 -4.80 4.12 7.23
N TRP A 97 -4.25 3.06 7.82
CA TRP A 97 -4.76 2.44 9.04
C TRP A 97 -3.79 2.53 10.22
N GLY A 98 -2.64 3.19 10.03
CA GLY A 98 -1.59 3.28 11.03
C GLY A 98 -2.11 3.73 12.38
N GLN A 99 -2.77 4.87 12.43
CA GLN A 99 -3.34 5.41 13.65
C GLN A 99 -4.59 4.65 14.14
N LEU A 100 -5.37 4.06 13.22
CA LEU A 100 -6.53 3.25 13.59
C LEU A 100 -6.12 1.97 14.35
N TRP A 101 -5.06 1.29 13.89
CA TRP A 101 -4.66 -0.01 14.43
C TRP A 101 -3.54 0.04 15.48
N LYS A 102 -2.90 1.19 15.71
CA LYS A 102 -1.70 1.34 16.55
C LYS A 102 -1.74 0.69 17.94
N LYS A 103 -2.92 0.57 18.54
CA LYS A 103 -3.12 -0.04 19.86
C LYS A 103 -3.37 -1.55 19.83
N TRP A 104 -3.53 -2.14 18.66
CA TRP A 104 -3.81 -3.58 18.51
C TRP A 104 -2.67 -4.35 17.82
N VAL A 105 -1.57 -3.67 17.51
CA VAL A 105 -0.38 -4.27 16.88
C VAL A 105 0.85 -4.05 17.75
N GLU A 106 1.79 -5.01 17.66
CA GLU A 106 3.03 -5.00 18.44
C GLU A 106 3.97 -3.90 17.98
N PRO A 107 4.77 -3.33 18.92
CA PRO A 107 5.94 -2.55 18.56
C PRO A 107 6.95 -3.38 17.76
N THR A 108 7.61 -2.75 16.81
CA THR A 108 8.58 -3.38 15.91
C THR A 108 10.00 -2.85 16.04
N ASP A 109 10.24 -1.94 17.01
CA ASP A 109 11.52 -1.29 17.27
C ASP A 109 12.68 -2.26 17.59
N ASP A 110 12.37 -3.51 17.97
CA ASP A 110 13.33 -4.57 18.24
C ASP A 110 13.61 -5.48 17.03
N ILE A 111 13.02 -5.23 15.87
CA ILE A 111 13.19 -6.07 14.69
C ILE A 111 14.46 -5.68 13.92
N PRO A 112 15.41 -6.64 13.69
CA PRO A 112 16.64 -6.36 12.97
C PRO A 112 16.40 -5.81 11.56
N GLY A 113 17.17 -4.80 11.16
CA GLY A 113 17.09 -4.17 9.85
C GLY A 113 16.10 -3.00 9.79
N LEU A 114 15.21 -2.82 10.77
CA LEU A 114 14.26 -1.71 10.77
C LEU A 114 14.96 -0.34 10.88
N GLU A 115 16.14 -0.28 11.50
CA GLU A 115 16.99 0.90 11.58
C GLU A 115 17.49 1.41 10.22
N ASN A 116 17.29 0.61 9.17
CA ASN A 116 17.64 0.97 7.78
C ASN A 116 16.43 1.49 6.98
N ALA A 117 15.24 1.52 7.57
CA ALA A 117 14.05 2.09 6.95
C ALA A 117 14.09 3.63 6.99
N ASP A 118 13.36 4.26 6.07
CA ASP A 118 13.17 5.71 6.07
C ASP A 118 12.31 6.12 7.29
N PRO A 119 12.83 6.95 8.21
CA PRO A 119 12.06 7.40 9.37
C PRO A 119 10.78 8.15 8.99
N TRP A 120 10.79 8.87 7.86
CA TRP A 120 9.65 9.64 7.37
C TRP A 120 8.40 8.78 7.18
N VAL A 121 8.55 7.59 6.55
CA VAL A 121 7.41 6.71 6.28
C VAL A 121 6.94 5.94 7.51
N LEU A 122 7.76 5.83 8.55
CA LEU A 122 7.37 5.19 9.81
C LEU A 122 6.49 6.06 10.69
N GLU A 123 6.48 7.38 10.49
CA GLU A 123 5.74 8.31 11.35
C GLU A 123 4.22 8.03 11.38
N ALA A 124 3.62 7.55 10.27
CA ALA A 124 2.21 7.17 10.23
C ALA A 124 1.84 5.99 11.14
N PHE A 125 2.84 5.20 11.55
CA PHE A 125 2.68 3.96 12.31
C PHE A 125 3.20 4.05 13.75
N ILE A 126 3.46 5.26 14.25
CA ILE A 126 3.93 5.44 15.63
C ILE A 126 2.76 5.27 16.60
N ASN A 127 2.95 4.41 17.62
CA ASN A 127 1.99 4.22 18.68
C ASN A 127 2.11 5.29 19.79
N ASP A 128 1.27 5.18 20.83
CA ASP A 128 1.23 6.16 21.92
C ASP A 128 2.51 6.18 22.79
N ASP A 129 3.34 5.11 22.72
CA ASP A 129 4.64 5.02 23.38
C ASP A 129 5.80 5.55 22.52
N GLY A 130 5.51 6.12 21.36
CA GLY A 130 6.52 6.64 20.43
C GLY A 130 7.26 5.57 19.63
N LYS A 131 6.72 4.34 19.53
CA LYS A 131 7.37 3.21 18.86
C LYS A 131 6.69 2.89 17.53
N PRO A 132 7.46 2.51 16.48
CA PRO A 132 6.89 2.01 15.24
C PRO A 132 6.17 0.68 15.45
N THR A 133 5.09 0.46 14.69
CA THR A 133 4.26 -0.75 14.75
C THR A 133 4.19 -1.50 13.42
N VAL A 134 5.03 -1.12 12.48
CA VAL A 134 5.11 -1.72 11.14
C VAL A 134 6.53 -2.13 10.82
N VAL A 135 6.67 -3.20 10.03
CA VAL A 135 7.92 -3.53 9.33
C VAL A 135 7.68 -3.26 7.86
N PRO A 136 8.33 -2.27 7.27
CA PRO A 136 8.15 -1.91 5.86
C PRO A 136 8.50 -3.06 4.94
N MET A 137 7.69 -3.29 3.90
CA MET A 137 8.06 -4.24 2.85
C MET A 137 8.57 -3.55 1.58
N ALA A 138 8.02 -2.39 1.26
CA ALA A 138 8.48 -1.55 0.14
C ALA A 138 7.86 -0.16 0.28
N HIS A 139 8.54 0.84 -0.29
CA HIS A 139 7.91 2.12 -0.56
C HIS A 139 6.87 1.98 -1.67
N THR A 140 5.76 2.66 -1.51
CA THR A 140 4.74 2.84 -2.53
C THR A 140 4.61 4.33 -2.78
N VAL A 141 5.04 4.76 -3.96
CA VAL A 141 5.18 6.19 -4.22
C VAL A 141 4.37 6.59 -5.44
N GLY A 142 3.69 7.69 -5.32
CA GLY A 142 2.99 8.29 -6.43
C GLY A 142 3.93 8.64 -7.57
N THR A 143 3.64 8.12 -8.74
CA THR A 143 4.51 8.27 -9.90
C THR A 143 3.72 8.69 -11.12
N PHE A 144 4.17 9.76 -11.76
CA PHE A 144 3.65 10.20 -13.05
C PHE A 144 4.35 9.45 -14.17
N PHE A 145 3.61 8.53 -14.81
CA PHE A 145 4.09 7.73 -15.93
C PHE A 145 3.72 8.37 -17.25
N TYR A 146 4.64 8.29 -18.21
CA TYR A 146 4.42 8.80 -19.56
C TYR A 146 4.96 7.87 -20.64
N ARG A 147 4.46 8.04 -21.87
CA ARG A 147 4.88 7.32 -23.07
C ARG A 147 6.18 7.90 -23.62
N SER A 148 7.31 7.25 -23.32
CA SER A 148 8.64 7.68 -23.73
C SER A 148 8.92 7.51 -25.25
N ASP A 149 8.09 6.75 -25.94
CA ASP A 149 8.12 6.66 -27.40
C ASP A 149 7.38 7.82 -28.09
N LEU A 150 6.57 8.59 -27.36
CA LEU A 150 5.84 9.74 -27.87
C LEU A 150 6.44 11.09 -27.46
N LEU A 151 7.18 11.12 -26.36
CA LEU A 151 7.73 12.33 -25.75
C LEU A 151 9.18 12.14 -25.33
N LYS A 152 10.02 13.11 -25.63
CA LYS A 152 11.36 13.23 -25.04
C LYS A 152 11.24 13.77 -23.60
N PRO A 153 12.25 13.58 -22.74
CA PRO A 153 12.21 14.08 -21.36
C PRO A 153 11.93 15.59 -21.21
N ASN A 154 12.38 16.39 -22.14
CA ASN A 154 12.16 17.84 -22.14
C ASN A 154 10.78 18.27 -22.68
N GLU A 155 9.99 17.35 -23.23
CA GLU A 155 8.63 17.57 -23.73
C GLU A 155 7.56 17.09 -22.74
N VAL A 156 7.99 16.46 -21.63
CA VAL A 156 7.07 16.01 -20.58
C VAL A 156 6.49 17.23 -19.85
N PRO A 157 5.16 17.30 -19.70
CA PRO A 157 4.50 18.45 -19.08
C PRO A 157 4.94 18.64 -17.61
N LYS A 158 5.23 19.88 -17.23
CA LYS A 158 5.66 20.29 -15.89
C LYS A 158 4.57 21.01 -15.10
N THR A 159 3.51 21.42 -15.76
CA THR A 159 2.36 22.12 -15.17
C THR A 159 1.06 21.51 -15.66
N PHE A 160 -0.04 21.81 -14.97
CA PHE A 160 -1.37 21.34 -15.38
C PHE A 160 -1.75 21.88 -16.77
N ASP A 161 -1.42 23.14 -17.08
CA ASP A 161 -1.69 23.72 -18.40
C ASP A 161 -0.90 23.01 -19.49
N GLU A 162 0.39 22.76 -19.27
CA GLU A 162 1.21 21.98 -20.20
C GLU A 162 0.67 20.55 -20.38
N LEU A 163 0.13 19.92 -19.31
CA LEU A 163 -0.50 18.61 -19.44
C LEU A 163 -1.69 18.65 -20.38
N VAL A 164 -2.52 19.70 -20.32
CA VAL A 164 -3.64 19.90 -21.25
C VAL A 164 -3.14 20.13 -22.68
N GLU A 165 -2.15 20.99 -22.88
CA GLU A 165 -1.60 21.32 -24.21
C GLU A 165 -0.96 20.11 -24.88
N VAL A 166 -0.08 19.39 -24.18
CA VAL A 166 0.59 18.20 -24.70
C VAL A 166 -0.42 17.11 -25.00
N SER A 167 -1.41 16.92 -24.13
CA SER A 167 -2.48 15.95 -24.33
C SER A 167 -3.27 16.23 -25.63
N LYS A 168 -3.71 17.47 -25.82
CA LYS A 168 -4.43 17.88 -27.03
C LYS A 168 -3.60 17.70 -28.30
N ARG A 169 -2.30 18.03 -28.24
CA ARG A 169 -1.37 17.83 -29.36
C ARG A 169 -1.30 16.37 -29.75
N LEU A 170 -1.04 15.48 -28.79
CA LEU A 170 -0.93 14.04 -29.06
C LEU A 170 -2.25 13.42 -29.57
N GLN A 171 -3.40 13.92 -29.10
CA GLN A 171 -4.71 13.51 -29.61
C GLN A 171 -4.92 13.98 -31.05
N ALA A 172 -4.60 15.23 -31.37
CA ALA A 172 -4.71 15.78 -32.71
C ALA A 172 -3.79 15.07 -33.73
N GLU A 173 -2.63 14.63 -33.29
CA GLU A 173 -1.69 13.82 -34.08
C GLU A 173 -2.14 12.34 -34.23
N GLY A 174 -3.25 11.95 -33.61
CA GLY A 174 -3.75 10.57 -33.63
C GLY A 174 -2.85 9.55 -32.89
N LYS A 175 -1.97 10.04 -32.01
CA LYS A 175 -1.02 9.19 -31.26
C LYS A 175 -1.69 8.46 -30.11
N VAL A 176 -2.66 9.09 -29.47
CA VAL A 176 -3.43 8.56 -28.34
C VAL A 176 -4.89 8.95 -28.44
N LYS A 177 -5.76 8.18 -27.83
CA LYS A 177 -7.18 8.50 -27.68
C LYS A 177 -7.39 9.51 -26.56
N TRP A 178 -6.63 9.36 -25.46
CA TRP A 178 -6.68 10.18 -24.27
C TRP A 178 -5.29 10.74 -23.94
N GLY A 179 -5.22 11.96 -23.49
CA GLY A 179 -3.99 12.50 -22.92
C GLY A 179 -3.69 11.80 -21.60
N TYR A 180 -4.63 11.85 -20.67
CA TYR A 180 -4.48 11.30 -19.34
C TYR A 180 -5.60 10.30 -19.01
N ALA A 181 -5.24 9.15 -18.42
CA ALA A 181 -6.18 8.22 -17.83
C ALA A 181 -5.81 8.00 -16.36
N GLY A 182 -6.75 8.25 -15.45
CA GLY A 182 -6.57 8.10 -14.01
C GLY A 182 -7.68 7.31 -13.35
N ALA A 183 -7.49 6.97 -12.07
CA ALA A 183 -8.46 6.31 -11.23
C ALA A 183 -9.07 7.32 -10.24
N MET A 184 -10.40 7.40 -10.18
CA MET A 184 -11.13 8.31 -9.30
C MET A 184 -12.29 7.64 -8.55
N ALA A 185 -12.61 6.37 -8.82
CA ALA A 185 -13.67 5.66 -8.09
C ALA A 185 -13.41 5.71 -6.58
N MET A 186 -14.46 5.49 -5.79
CA MET A 186 -14.34 5.34 -4.32
C MET A 186 -13.16 4.45 -3.97
N ASN A 187 -12.35 4.84 -3.00
CA ASN A 187 -11.08 4.21 -2.59
C ASN A 187 -9.96 4.26 -3.64
N ASN A 188 -10.12 5.02 -4.73
CA ASN A 188 -9.07 5.26 -5.74
C ASN A 188 -8.91 6.77 -6.07
N THR A 189 -9.65 7.65 -5.42
CA THR A 189 -9.58 9.10 -5.63
C THR A 189 -8.18 9.68 -5.40
N TRP A 190 -7.42 9.09 -4.49
CA TRP A 190 -6.04 9.48 -4.18
C TRP A 190 -5.10 9.32 -5.38
N PHE A 191 -5.29 8.35 -6.30
CA PHE A 191 -4.45 8.15 -7.48
C PHE A 191 -4.54 9.27 -8.53
N THR A 192 -5.51 10.15 -8.44
CA THR A 192 -5.64 11.26 -9.36
C THR A 192 -5.89 12.56 -8.61
N PHE A 193 -6.86 12.55 -7.68
CA PHE A 193 -7.36 13.77 -7.07
C PHE A 193 -6.42 14.30 -5.99
N TRP A 194 -5.90 13.45 -5.12
CA TRP A 194 -5.12 13.90 -3.96
C TRP A 194 -3.76 14.43 -4.33
N TRP A 195 -3.07 13.79 -5.24
CA TRP A 195 -1.76 14.26 -5.66
C TRP A 195 -1.85 15.59 -6.44
N THR A 196 -2.93 15.80 -7.21
CA THR A 196 -3.18 17.11 -7.81
C THR A 196 -3.49 18.16 -6.75
N MET A 197 -4.23 17.79 -5.71
CA MET A 197 -4.51 18.65 -4.57
C MET A 197 -3.21 19.07 -3.87
N TRP A 198 -2.38 18.11 -3.49
CA TRP A 198 -1.09 18.40 -2.86
C TRP A 198 -0.14 19.15 -3.79
N SER A 199 -0.11 18.80 -5.08
CA SER A 199 0.63 19.54 -6.10
C SER A 199 0.14 20.98 -6.26
N ASN A 200 -1.10 21.29 -5.88
CA ASN A 200 -1.65 22.67 -5.84
C ASN A 200 -1.58 23.31 -4.45
N GLN A 201 -0.78 22.75 -3.52
CA GLN A 201 -0.58 23.26 -2.17
C GLN A 201 -1.86 23.28 -1.32
N CYS A 202 -2.74 22.31 -1.51
CA CYS A 202 -3.94 22.09 -0.72
C CYS A 202 -3.84 20.82 0.11
N ASP A 203 -4.63 20.77 1.19
CA ASP A 203 -4.89 19.55 1.97
C ASP A 203 -6.36 19.54 2.42
N ILE A 204 -6.85 18.41 2.89
CA ILE A 204 -8.27 18.24 3.23
C ILE A 204 -8.68 19.04 4.45
N LEU A 205 -7.85 19.06 5.49
CA LEU A 205 -8.10 19.75 6.75
C LEU A 205 -7.17 20.93 6.93
N LYS A 206 -7.66 21.96 7.63
CA LYS A 206 -6.87 23.15 8.01
C LYS A 206 -6.35 23.07 9.46
N PRO A 207 -5.17 23.57 9.76
CA PRO A 207 -4.21 24.16 8.82
C PRO A 207 -3.68 23.12 7.83
N PHE A 208 -3.48 23.52 6.56
CA PHE A 208 -2.99 22.60 5.55
C PHE A 208 -1.63 22.01 5.95
N PHE A 209 -1.46 20.71 5.70
CA PHE A 209 -0.25 19.93 5.98
C PHE A 209 0.08 19.82 7.48
N GLU A 210 -0.90 20.03 8.36
CA GLU A 210 -0.75 19.76 9.80
C GLU A 210 -0.90 18.26 10.06
N ARG A 211 0.11 17.68 10.68
CA ARG A 211 0.18 16.24 11.01
C ARG A 211 -0.14 15.94 12.48
N ASN A 212 -0.30 16.98 13.30
CA ASN A 212 -0.63 16.83 14.70
C ASN A 212 -2.15 16.76 14.90
N TYR A 213 -2.62 15.58 15.33
CA TYR A 213 -4.05 15.32 15.57
C TYR A 213 -4.71 16.33 16.51
N GLU A 214 -4.04 16.69 17.63
CA GLU A 214 -4.59 17.62 18.61
C GLU A 214 -4.73 19.06 18.06
N LYS A 215 -3.85 19.46 17.16
CA LYS A 215 -4.00 20.75 16.48
C LYS A 215 -5.14 20.76 15.48
N LEU A 216 -5.33 19.65 14.71
CA LEU A 216 -6.48 19.50 13.82
C LEU A 216 -7.79 19.52 14.63
N LYS A 217 -7.82 18.82 15.76
CA LYS A 217 -8.94 18.79 16.69
C LYS A 217 -9.22 20.17 17.32
N ALA A 218 -8.18 20.86 17.76
CA ALA A 218 -8.31 22.21 18.30
C ALA A 218 -8.86 23.22 17.28
N ASN A 219 -8.62 22.98 15.98
CA ASN A 219 -9.22 23.72 14.87
C ASN A 219 -10.56 23.13 14.40
N ASN A 220 -11.23 22.34 15.23
CA ASN A 220 -12.52 21.72 14.96
C ASN A 220 -12.55 20.92 13.62
N PHE A 221 -11.44 20.30 13.24
CA PHE A 221 -11.28 19.58 11.97
C PHE A 221 -11.81 20.38 10.77
N GLU A 222 -11.47 21.67 10.72
CA GLU A 222 -12.00 22.58 9.71
C GLU A 222 -11.62 22.11 8.29
N PRO A 223 -12.59 21.77 7.43
CA PRO A 223 -12.29 21.34 6.07
C PRO A 223 -11.78 22.48 5.20
N GLY A 224 -10.75 22.19 4.41
CA GLY A 224 -10.20 23.10 3.42
C GLY A 224 -10.86 23.04 2.05
N ILE A 225 -11.92 22.25 1.90
CA ILE A 225 -12.52 21.91 0.60
C ILE A 225 -13.11 23.10 -0.16
N THR A 226 -13.45 24.19 0.52
CA THR A 226 -13.96 25.42 -0.08
C THR A 226 -12.87 26.43 -0.40
N GLU A 227 -11.62 26.15 -0.04
CA GLU A 227 -10.51 27.04 -0.36
C GLU A 227 -10.28 27.09 -1.89
N PRO A 228 -9.83 28.25 -2.41
CA PRO A 228 -9.63 28.41 -3.86
C PRO A 228 -8.77 27.33 -4.50
N CYS A 229 -7.75 26.82 -3.80
CA CYS A 229 -6.89 25.77 -4.31
C CYS A 229 -7.62 24.43 -4.53
N HIS A 230 -8.64 24.11 -3.73
CA HIS A 230 -9.48 22.93 -3.94
C HIS A 230 -10.45 23.12 -5.11
N GLN A 231 -11.10 24.29 -5.18
CA GLN A 231 -11.99 24.62 -6.29
C GLN A 231 -11.24 24.51 -7.62
N GLU A 232 -10.03 25.07 -7.72
CA GLU A 232 -9.16 24.99 -8.89
C GLU A 232 -8.91 23.55 -9.35
N ILE A 233 -8.71 22.61 -8.43
CA ILE A 233 -8.47 21.19 -8.78
C ILE A 233 -9.74 20.52 -9.27
N VAL A 234 -10.89 20.76 -8.63
CA VAL A 234 -12.15 20.17 -9.07
C VAL A 234 -12.53 20.72 -10.45
N GLU A 235 -12.38 22.04 -10.66
CA GLU A 235 -12.61 22.66 -11.96
C GLU A 235 -11.64 22.17 -13.03
N TYR A 236 -10.35 21.99 -12.70
CA TYR A 236 -9.35 21.43 -13.61
C TYR A 236 -9.75 20.04 -14.11
N TRP A 237 -10.14 19.13 -13.22
CA TRP A 237 -10.55 17.79 -13.63
C TRP A 237 -11.90 17.78 -14.35
N TRP A 238 -12.82 18.66 -13.95
CA TRP A 238 -14.07 18.84 -14.72
C TRP A 238 -13.78 19.30 -16.14
N ASP A 239 -12.93 20.31 -16.30
CA ASP A 239 -12.50 20.83 -17.60
C ASP A 239 -11.73 19.77 -18.41
N ALA A 240 -10.83 19.00 -17.79
CA ALA A 240 -10.08 17.92 -18.43
C ALA A 240 -11.00 16.85 -19.05
N ILE A 241 -12.07 16.51 -18.35
CA ILE A 241 -13.04 15.49 -18.78
C ILE A 241 -14.03 16.06 -19.80
N ASN A 242 -14.67 17.20 -19.48
CA ASN A 242 -15.85 17.68 -20.21
C ASN A 242 -15.53 18.72 -21.28
N LYS A 243 -14.62 19.65 -21.01
CA LYS A 243 -14.28 20.76 -21.92
C LYS A 243 -13.12 20.40 -22.84
N HIS A 244 -12.01 19.97 -22.28
CA HIS A 244 -10.80 19.64 -23.02
C HIS A 244 -10.83 18.25 -23.63
N LYS A 245 -11.59 17.35 -23.01
CA LYS A 245 -11.76 15.96 -23.44
C LYS A 245 -10.42 15.21 -23.56
N ILE A 246 -9.48 15.54 -22.68
CA ILE A 246 -8.17 14.88 -22.59
C ILE A 246 -8.23 13.62 -21.73
N SER A 247 -9.30 13.43 -20.96
CA SER A 247 -9.51 12.27 -20.10
C SER A 247 -10.83 11.57 -20.42
N PRO A 248 -10.93 10.25 -20.18
CA PRO A 248 -12.15 9.49 -20.43
C PRO A 248 -13.34 10.03 -19.64
N PRO A 249 -14.56 10.12 -20.23
CA PRO A 249 -15.74 10.64 -19.54
C PRO A 249 -16.18 9.78 -18.35
N GLY A 250 -15.80 8.46 -18.33
CA GLY A 250 -16.08 7.56 -17.23
C GLY A 250 -15.03 7.54 -16.11
N MET A 251 -14.01 8.42 -16.17
CA MET A 251 -12.85 8.38 -15.27
C MET A 251 -13.23 8.48 -13.78
N THR A 252 -14.32 9.18 -13.43
CA THR A 252 -14.84 9.29 -12.06
C THR A 252 -15.29 7.96 -11.46
N ALA A 253 -15.54 6.95 -12.30
CA ALA A 253 -15.92 5.59 -11.90
C ALA A 253 -14.80 4.54 -12.08
N TYR A 254 -13.63 4.94 -12.58
CA TYR A 254 -12.54 3.98 -12.81
C TYR A 254 -11.78 3.67 -11.52
N SER A 255 -11.58 2.38 -11.30
CA SER A 255 -10.55 1.88 -10.38
C SER A 255 -9.17 1.93 -11.06
N ARG A 256 -8.12 1.57 -10.30
CA ARG A 256 -6.77 1.43 -10.85
C ARG A 256 -6.70 0.43 -12.01
N ASN A 257 -7.53 -0.61 -12.01
CA ASN A 257 -7.50 -1.65 -13.05
C ASN A 257 -7.94 -1.09 -14.40
N GLU A 258 -9.02 -0.30 -14.46
CA GLU A 258 -9.48 0.34 -15.68
C GLU A 258 -8.47 1.38 -16.19
N SER A 259 -7.94 2.21 -15.28
CA SER A 259 -6.92 3.21 -15.63
C SER A 259 -5.66 2.55 -16.20
N ASN A 260 -5.12 1.53 -15.52
CA ASN A 260 -3.94 0.79 -15.96
C ASN A 260 -4.19 0.09 -17.29
N ALA A 261 -5.37 -0.51 -17.50
CA ALA A 261 -5.71 -1.17 -18.76
C ALA A 261 -5.68 -0.20 -19.94
N ILE A 262 -6.21 1.02 -19.79
CA ILE A 262 -6.18 2.07 -20.83
C ILE A 262 -4.74 2.46 -21.15
N PHE A 263 -3.89 2.65 -20.12
CA PHE A 263 -2.50 3.01 -20.32
C PHE A 263 -1.71 1.87 -20.97
N MET A 264 -1.82 0.63 -20.48
CA MET A 264 -1.17 -0.55 -21.05
C MET A 264 -1.62 -0.87 -22.48
N ALA A 265 -2.86 -0.51 -22.84
CA ALA A 265 -3.34 -0.61 -24.22
C ALA A 265 -2.72 0.43 -25.16
N GLY A 266 -2.02 1.44 -24.61
CA GLY A 266 -1.44 2.57 -25.36
C GLY A 266 -2.48 3.61 -25.77
N GLU A 267 -3.66 3.60 -25.13
CA GLU A 267 -4.74 4.54 -25.42
C GLU A 267 -4.56 5.90 -24.75
N SER A 268 -3.72 5.99 -23.69
CA SER A 268 -3.36 7.26 -23.06
C SER A 268 -1.86 7.53 -23.10
N ALA A 269 -1.50 8.83 -23.08
CA ALA A 269 -0.09 9.28 -23.03
C ALA A 269 0.44 9.27 -21.60
N PHE A 270 -0.41 9.56 -20.63
CA PHE A 270 -0.07 9.72 -19.22
C PHE A 270 -1.01 8.93 -18.33
N THR A 271 -0.47 8.50 -17.20
CA THR A 271 -1.23 8.03 -16.03
C THR A 271 -0.47 8.38 -14.77
N LEU A 272 -1.16 8.43 -13.63
CA LEU A 272 -0.58 8.62 -12.32
C LEU A 272 -1.06 7.52 -11.39
N ILE A 273 -0.13 6.72 -10.89
CA ILE A 273 -0.39 5.60 -10.00
C ILE A 273 0.88 5.25 -9.20
N ASP A 274 0.78 4.30 -8.28
CA ASP A 274 1.93 3.83 -7.52
C ASP A 274 3.04 3.24 -8.40
N SER A 275 4.30 3.48 -8.01
CA SER A 275 5.49 2.95 -8.70
C SER A 275 5.48 1.43 -8.87
N VAL A 276 4.82 0.72 -7.96
CA VAL A 276 4.70 -0.75 -7.99
C VAL A 276 4.00 -1.32 -9.22
N HIS A 277 3.41 -0.47 -10.06
CA HIS A 277 2.83 -0.86 -11.37
C HIS A 277 3.84 -0.77 -12.53
N PHE A 278 5.05 -0.26 -12.29
CA PHE A 278 6.05 -0.11 -13.35
C PHE A 278 6.42 -1.44 -14.01
N GLY A 279 6.60 -2.50 -13.21
CA GLY A 279 6.85 -3.85 -13.72
C GLY A 279 5.71 -4.36 -14.62
N GLU A 280 4.45 -4.10 -14.23
CA GLU A 280 3.28 -4.48 -15.01
C GLU A 280 3.20 -3.74 -16.34
N PHE A 281 3.51 -2.44 -16.34
CA PHE A 281 3.50 -1.62 -17.56
C PHE A 281 4.57 -2.04 -18.56
N ASN A 282 5.67 -2.64 -18.08
CA ASN A 282 6.78 -3.13 -18.89
C ASN A 282 6.75 -4.64 -19.15
N ASP A 283 5.72 -5.36 -18.71
CA ASP A 283 5.53 -6.78 -19.04
C ASP A 283 4.98 -6.93 -20.48
N PRO A 284 5.76 -7.48 -21.44
CA PRO A 284 5.32 -7.62 -22.83
C PRO A 284 4.16 -8.60 -23.02
N LYS A 285 3.86 -9.43 -22.01
CA LYS A 285 2.70 -10.34 -22.03
C LYS A 285 1.39 -9.62 -21.69
N ARG A 286 1.46 -8.46 -21.05
CA ARG A 286 0.31 -7.72 -20.52
C ARG A 286 0.13 -6.34 -21.16
N SER A 287 1.23 -5.69 -21.55
CA SER A 287 1.27 -4.30 -21.97
C SER A 287 1.73 -4.15 -23.43
N LYS A 288 0.94 -3.46 -24.25
CA LYS A 288 1.32 -3.09 -25.63
C LYS A 288 2.41 -2.01 -25.67
N ILE A 289 2.67 -1.36 -24.54
CA ILE A 289 3.64 -0.28 -24.39
C ILE A 289 4.87 -0.71 -23.57
N ALA A 290 5.09 -2.00 -23.40
CA ALA A 290 6.26 -2.51 -22.72
C ALA A 290 7.56 -1.95 -23.33
N GLY A 291 8.48 -1.47 -22.49
CA GLY A 291 9.72 -0.78 -22.90
C GLY A 291 9.53 0.65 -23.40
N LYS A 292 8.30 1.20 -23.35
CA LYS A 292 7.96 2.56 -23.82
C LYS A 292 7.39 3.43 -22.69
N VAL A 293 7.66 3.08 -21.44
CA VAL A 293 7.17 3.78 -20.25
C VAL A 293 8.34 4.40 -19.51
N ALA A 294 8.18 5.65 -19.13
CA ALA A 294 9.12 6.36 -18.28
C ALA A 294 8.39 7.14 -17.18
N MET A 295 9.15 7.66 -16.22
CA MET A 295 8.67 8.36 -15.04
C MET A 295 9.14 9.80 -15.04
N ALA A 296 8.32 10.71 -14.51
CA ALA A 296 8.66 12.12 -14.33
C ALA A 296 8.02 12.67 -13.06
N PRO A 297 8.48 13.82 -12.54
CA PRO A 297 7.75 14.55 -11.52
C PRO A 297 6.33 14.85 -11.97
N PHE A 298 5.38 14.80 -11.03
CA PHE A 298 4.01 15.16 -11.35
C PHE A 298 3.91 16.65 -11.72
N PRO A 299 3.10 17.01 -12.74
CA PRO A 299 2.91 18.41 -13.11
C PRO A 299 2.41 19.26 -11.95
N MET A 300 2.95 20.46 -11.83
CA MET A 300 2.62 21.41 -10.78
C MET A 300 1.28 22.08 -11.02
N GLY A 301 0.48 22.20 -9.98
CA GLY A 301 -0.68 23.09 -9.97
C GLY A 301 -0.27 24.57 -9.95
N PRO A 302 -1.21 25.50 -10.22
CA PRO A 302 -0.90 26.93 -10.32
C PRO A 302 -0.32 27.58 -9.06
N ARG A 303 -0.49 26.95 -7.91
CA ARG A 303 0.03 27.43 -6.60
C ARG A 303 1.37 26.83 -6.19
N ALA A 304 1.85 25.82 -6.91
CA ALA A 304 3.10 25.17 -6.60
C ALA A 304 4.31 26.01 -7.02
N LYS A 305 5.35 26.01 -6.21
CA LYS A 305 6.65 26.64 -6.50
C LYS A 305 7.72 25.64 -6.93
N GLN A 306 7.48 24.34 -6.66
CA GLN A 306 8.36 23.22 -6.98
C GLN A 306 7.52 21.95 -7.06
N PRO A 307 7.97 20.93 -7.79
CA PRO A 307 7.32 19.62 -7.78
C PRO A 307 7.24 19.07 -6.36
N THR A 308 6.13 18.41 -6.08
CA THR A 308 5.90 17.67 -4.84
C THR A 308 6.01 16.19 -5.10
N SER A 309 6.25 15.42 -4.06
CA SER A 309 6.24 13.98 -4.13
C SER A 309 5.39 13.41 -3.00
N TRP A 310 4.92 12.20 -3.19
CA TRP A 310 4.21 11.44 -2.18
C TRP A 310 4.97 10.14 -1.94
N ASN A 311 5.42 9.95 -0.73
CA ASN A 311 6.18 8.79 -0.29
C ASN A 311 5.47 8.17 0.91
N GLU A 312 5.05 6.95 0.77
CA GLU A 312 4.43 6.12 1.79
C GLU A 312 5.05 4.72 1.79
N VAL A 313 4.64 3.88 2.72
CA VAL A 313 5.14 2.52 2.80
C VAL A 313 3.99 1.54 3.10
N TRP A 314 4.04 0.41 2.43
CA TRP A 314 3.27 -0.77 2.85
C TRP A 314 4.17 -1.68 3.65
N GLY A 315 3.60 -2.32 4.67
CA GLY A 315 4.38 -3.15 5.55
C GLY A 315 3.58 -4.28 6.19
N TRP A 316 4.19 -4.85 7.19
CA TRP A 316 3.67 -5.96 7.97
C TRP A 316 3.59 -5.60 9.43
N ALA A 317 2.52 -6.01 10.09
CA ALA A 317 2.34 -5.84 11.53
C ALA A 317 2.01 -7.17 12.19
N ILE A 318 2.24 -7.27 13.49
CA ILE A 318 1.96 -8.43 14.31
C ILE A 318 0.84 -8.07 15.28
N PRO A 319 -0.34 -8.72 15.25
CA PRO A 319 -1.40 -8.48 16.23
C PRO A 319 -0.96 -8.77 17.67
N ILE A 320 -1.39 -7.93 18.62
CA ILE A 320 -1.06 -8.15 20.06
C ILE A 320 -1.65 -9.44 20.62
N GLY A 321 -2.72 -9.98 20.04
CA GLY A 321 -3.35 -11.24 20.46
C GLY A 321 -2.58 -12.50 20.09
N VAL A 322 -1.53 -12.41 19.27
CA VAL A 322 -0.71 -13.56 18.87
C VAL A 322 0.05 -14.15 20.09
N PRO A 323 0.07 -15.47 20.29
CA PRO A 323 0.87 -16.10 21.36
C PRO A 323 2.36 -15.79 21.27
N ALA A 324 3.02 -15.63 22.43
CA ALA A 324 4.41 -15.17 22.54
C ALA A 324 5.40 -15.94 21.65
N GLU A 325 5.29 -17.28 21.59
CA GLU A 325 6.15 -18.11 20.74
C GLU A 325 6.00 -17.78 19.25
N ARG A 326 4.77 -17.59 18.77
CA ARG A 326 4.54 -17.22 17.38
C ARG A 326 4.92 -15.76 17.08
N LYS A 327 4.76 -14.83 18.05
CA LYS A 327 5.30 -13.47 17.93
C LYS A 327 6.80 -13.48 17.71
N LYS A 328 7.54 -14.28 18.48
CA LYS A 328 9.00 -14.41 18.33
C LYS A 328 9.38 -14.90 16.93
N ILE A 329 8.67 -15.89 16.42
CA ILE A 329 8.88 -16.42 15.07
C ILE A 329 8.51 -15.36 14.00
N ALA A 330 7.39 -14.68 14.15
CA ALA A 330 6.95 -13.61 13.26
C ALA A 330 7.98 -12.48 13.20
N LYS A 331 8.48 -12.01 14.35
CA LYS A 331 9.55 -10.98 14.41
C LYS A 331 10.84 -11.43 13.72
N ALA A 332 11.27 -12.67 13.94
CA ALA A 332 12.46 -13.23 13.29
C ALA A 332 12.28 -13.32 11.76
N MET A 333 11.09 -13.72 11.29
CA MET A 333 10.75 -13.80 9.87
C MET A 333 10.74 -12.42 9.21
N LEU A 334 10.18 -11.41 9.88
CA LEU A 334 10.16 -10.02 9.39
C LEU A 334 11.56 -9.40 9.40
N GLY A 335 12.38 -9.69 10.42
CA GLY A 335 13.79 -9.28 10.46
C GLY A 335 14.61 -9.89 9.32
N ALA A 336 14.36 -11.16 8.99
CA ALA A 336 15.00 -11.82 7.86
C ALA A 336 14.62 -11.15 6.52
N MET A 337 13.36 -10.75 6.34
CA MET A 337 12.92 -9.98 5.18
C MET A 337 13.62 -8.62 5.10
N MET A 338 13.73 -7.90 6.22
CA MET A 338 14.38 -6.58 6.27
C MET A 338 15.89 -6.65 6.00
N THR A 339 16.52 -7.77 6.28
CA THR A 339 17.97 -7.99 6.07
C THR A 339 18.31 -8.73 4.78
N ASP A 340 17.32 -9.21 4.02
CA ASP A 340 17.51 -9.88 2.73
C ASP A 340 17.71 -8.85 1.60
N GLU A 341 18.90 -8.23 1.51
CA GLU A 341 19.21 -7.23 0.50
C GLU A 341 18.99 -7.72 -0.93
N ALA A 342 19.38 -8.97 -1.21
CA ALA A 342 19.23 -9.55 -2.55
C ALA A 342 17.74 -9.72 -2.91
N GLY A 343 16.92 -10.16 -1.95
CA GLY A 343 15.48 -10.30 -2.11
C GLY A 343 14.78 -8.95 -2.33
N GLN A 344 15.22 -7.91 -1.63
CA GLN A 344 14.67 -6.56 -1.79
C GLN A 344 15.03 -5.96 -3.16
N ILE A 345 16.25 -6.18 -3.65
CA ILE A 345 16.67 -5.75 -5.01
C ILE A 345 15.88 -6.50 -6.08
N ASP A 346 15.68 -7.81 -5.91
CA ASP A 346 14.88 -8.63 -6.82
C ASP A 346 13.41 -8.19 -6.83
N MET A 347 12.85 -7.85 -5.67
CA MET A 347 11.50 -7.29 -5.54
C MET A 347 11.36 -5.97 -6.32
N TRP A 348 12.31 -5.03 -6.19
CA TRP A 348 12.33 -3.82 -7.00
C TRP A 348 12.27 -4.12 -8.49
N LYS A 349 13.18 -4.98 -8.97
CA LYS A 349 13.27 -5.34 -10.40
C LYS A 349 12.01 -5.99 -10.95
N LYS A 350 11.29 -6.73 -10.13
CA LYS A 350 10.05 -7.43 -10.52
C LYS A 350 8.82 -6.54 -10.45
N THR A 351 8.77 -5.60 -9.51
CA THR A 351 7.54 -4.89 -9.19
C THR A 351 7.62 -3.38 -9.40
N GLY A 352 8.81 -2.78 -9.27
CA GLY A 352 8.97 -1.32 -9.21
C GLY A 352 8.73 -0.73 -7.81
N GLY A 353 8.60 -1.57 -6.78
CA GLY A 353 8.53 -1.14 -5.37
C GLY A 353 9.93 -0.91 -4.80
N PRO A 354 10.30 0.35 -4.45
CA PRO A 354 11.61 0.64 -3.87
C PRO A 354 11.85 -0.14 -2.57
N PRO A 355 13.08 -0.67 -2.37
CA PRO A 355 13.43 -1.37 -1.15
C PRO A 355 13.16 -0.55 0.10
N PRO A 356 12.65 -1.16 1.19
CA PRO A 356 12.47 -0.48 2.47
C PRO A 356 13.82 -0.14 3.13
N ASN A 357 14.89 -0.89 2.83
CA ASN A 357 16.25 -0.60 3.25
C ASN A 357 16.84 0.52 2.37
N VAL A 358 16.79 1.76 2.86
CA VAL A 358 17.28 2.93 2.10
C VAL A 358 18.80 2.95 1.90
N LYS A 359 19.56 2.13 2.63
CA LYS A 359 21.02 1.99 2.41
C LYS A 359 21.35 1.34 1.07
N LEU A 360 20.40 0.63 0.46
CA LEU A 360 20.55 0.05 -0.87
C LEU A 360 20.39 1.08 -2.00
N TRP A 361 19.74 2.21 -1.73
CA TRP A 361 19.38 3.18 -2.76
C TRP A 361 20.55 3.81 -3.51
N PRO A 362 21.65 4.23 -2.87
CA PRO A 362 22.79 4.80 -3.59
C PRO A 362 23.39 3.82 -4.61
N LYS A 363 23.48 2.53 -4.26
CA LYS A 363 23.97 1.48 -5.16
C LYS A 363 22.98 1.24 -6.30
N LEU A 364 21.68 1.07 -5.98
CA LEU A 364 20.65 0.87 -7.00
C LEU A 364 20.60 2.05 -7.98
N ARG A 365 20.66 3.28 -7.47
CA ARG A 365 20.68 4.49 -8.31
C ARG A 365 21.87 4.52 -9.29
N ALA A 366 23.02 4.01 -8.89
CA ALA A 366 24.22 3.95 -9.74
C ALA A 366 24.17 2.83 -10.78
N GLU A 367 23.50 1.71 -10.48
CA GLU A 367 23.54 0.48 -11.27
C GLU A 367 22.26 0.25 -12.10
N ASP A 368 21.13 0.87 -11.73
CA ASP A 368 19.82 0.67 -12.34
C ASP A 368 19.22 2.00 -12.81
N LYS A 369 19.15 2.18 -14.14
CA LYS A 369 18.61 3.41 -14.76
C LYS A 369 17.14 3.69 -14.42
N ASP A 370 16.35 2.64 -14.21
CA ASP A 370 14.92 2.78 -13.90
C ASP A 370 14.75 3.20 -12.45
N PHE A 371 15.62 2.72 -11.55
CA PHE A 371 15.66 3.22 -10.18
C PHE A 371 16.13 4.69 -10.12
N ASP A 372 17.17 5.07 -10.86
CA ASP A 372 17.62 6.47 -10.94
C ASP A 372 16.51 7.38 -11.52
N MET A 373 15.77 6.89 -12.51
CA MET A 373 14.61 7.62 -13.06
C MET A 373 13.52 7.83 -12.00
N LEU A 374 13.20 6.80 -11.21
CA LEU A 374 12.25 6.93 -10.09
C LEU A 374 12.76 7.91 -9.02
N MET A 375 14.04 7.83 -8.65
CA MET A 375 14.65 8.77 -7.70
C MET A 375 14.47 10.21 -8.14
N LYS A 376 14.76 10.51 -9.42
CA LYS A 376 14.56 11.84 -10.02
C LYS A 376 13.10 12.27 -10.10
N ALA A 377 12.21 11.33 -10.40
CA ALA A 377 10.77 11.60 -10.51
C ALA A 377 10.12 11.90 -9.16
N VAL A 378 10.53 11.21 -8.10
CA VAL A 378 9.86 11.23 -6.80
C VAL A 378 10.77 11.72 -5.68
N PHE A 379 11.85 10.99 -5.38
CA PHE A 379 12.60 11.18 -4.13
C PHE A 379 13.55 12.40 -4.13
N ASP A 380 13.97 12.89 -5.29
CA ASP A 380 14.72 14.15 -5.40
C ASP A 380 13.80 15.39 -5.23
N ASN A 381 12.47 15.18 -5.16
CA ASN A 381 11.48 16.21 -4.88
C ASN A 381 11.10 16.23 -3.40
N LYS A 382 10.62 17.38 -2.93
CA LYS A 382 10.21 17.51 -1.54
C LYS A 382 8.95 16.70 -1.26
N PRO A 383 8.95 15.76 -0.29
CA PRO A 383 7.74 15.05 0.08
C PRO A 383 6.72 16.00 0.72
N VAL A 384 5.44 15.75 0.44
CA VAL A 384 4.34 16.52 1.04
C VAL A 384 4.11 16.02 2.46
N ALA A 385 4.14 16.93 3.41
CA ALA A 385 3.78 16.67 4.81
C ALA A 385 2.25 16.78 5.00
N HIS A 386 1.49 15.95 4.29
CA HIS A 386 0.02 16.00 4.35
C HIS A 386 -0.54 15.50 5.68
N SER A 387 -1.79 15.88 6.00
CA SER A 387 -2.48 15.46 7.22
C SER A 387 -3.08 14.06 7.15
N ALA A 388 -3.21 13.50 5.94
CA ALA A 388 -3.68 12.14 5.73
C ALA A 388 -2.86 11.14 6.55
N TYR A 389 -3.49 10.08 7.04
CA TYR A 389 -2.89 8.98 7.80
C TYR A 389 -2.50 9.29 9.26
N TYR A 390 -2.58 10.54 9.70
CA TYR A 390 -2.15 10.94 11.05
C TYR A 390 -3.29 10.99 12.07
N PHE A 391 -4.48 10.48 11.72
CA PHE A 391 -5.61 10.38 12.66
C PHE A 391 -6.48 9.13 12.39
N PRO A 392 -7.11 8.55 13.46
CA PRO A 392 -7.82 7.27 13.37
C PRO A 392 -9.05 7.30 12.44
N GLU A 393 -9.70 8.45 12.31
CA GLU A 393 -10.92 8.64 11.53
C GLU A 393 -10.64 8.80 10.02
N TRP A 394 -9.38 8.70 9.62
CA TRP A 394 -8.97 8.88 8.23
C TRP A 394 -9.80 8.09 7.20
N PRO A 395 -10.13 6.80 7.37
CA PRO A 395 -10.95 6.08 6.40
C PRO A 395 -12.34 6.72 6.17
N ALA A 396 -12.95 7.27 7.22
CA ALA A 396 -14.23 7.97 7.14
C ALA A 396 -14.09 9.33 6.42
N VAL A 397 -13.01 10.06 6.71
CA VAL A 397 -12.68 11.33 6.03
C VAL A 397 -12.42 11.10 4.54
N HIS A 398 -11.63 10.07 4.20
CA HIS A 398 -11.38 9.69 2.83
C HIS A 398 -12.68 9.43 2.07
N LYS A 399 -13.58 8.64 2.67
CA LYS A 399 -14.88 8.37 2.06
C LYS A 399 -15.70 9.66 1.88
N ALA A 400 -15.82 10.47 2.92
CA ALA A 400 -16.62 11.70 2.88
C ALA A 400 -16.10 12.69 1.83
N TYR A 401 -14.79 12.89 1.78
CA TYR A 401 -14.13 13.74 0.78
C TYR A 401 -14.34 13.22 -0.64
N SER A 402 -14.11 11.93 -0.86
CA SER A 402 -14.29 11.30 -2.17
C SER A 402 -15.72 11.45 -2.70
N ASP A 403 -16.72 11.22 -1.86
CA ASP A 403 -18.13 11.40 -2.23
C ASP A 403 -18.42 12.83 -2.69
N VAL A 404 -17.86 13.84 -1.99
CA VAL A 404 -18.09 15.25 -2.32
C VAL A 404 -17.45 15.62 -3.66
N VAL A 405 -16.16 15.28 -3.85
CA VAL A 405 -15.45 15.67 -5.07
C VAL A 405 -15.94 14.92 -6.31
N ILE A 406 -16.28 13.62 -6.18
CA ILE A 406 -16.86 12.85 -7.28
C ILE A 406 -18.24 13.41 -7.64
N GLY A 407 -19.08 13.72 -6.63
CA GLY A 407 -20.38 14.35 -6.87
C GLY A 407 -20.27 15.68 -7.57
N ALA A 408 -19.32 16.52 -7.19
CA ALA A 408 -19.04 17.80 -7.84
C ALA A 408 -18.58 17.62 -9.31
N LEU A 409 -17.74 16.62 -9.60
CA LEU A 409 -17.28 16.32 -10.96
C LEU A 409 -18.38 15.79 -11.89
N GLN A 410 -19.39 15.12 -11.32
CA GLN A 410 -20.55 14.60 -12.06
C GLN A 410 -21.63 15.66 -12.30
N GLY A 411 -21.56 16.79 -11.59
CA GLY A 411 -22.46 17.93 -11.73
C GLY A 411 -22.05 18.88 -12.88
N LYS A 412 -22.65 20.06 -12.88
CA LYS A 412 -22.26 21.13 -13.78
C LYS A 412 -21.08 21.92 -13.20
N ARG A 413 -20.26 22.52 -14.07
CA ARG A 413 -19.09 23.29 -13.64
C ARG A 413 -19.46 24.45 -12.71
N GLU A 414 -20.52 25.17 -13.06
CA GLU A 414 -21.01 26.32 -12.28
C GLU A 414 -21.51 25.94 -10.88
N ASP A 415 -21.87 24.67 -10.65
CA ASP A 415 -22.38 24.17 -9.37
C ASP A 415 -21.24 23.68 -8.44
N ILE A 416 -20.00 23.60 -8.92
CA ILE A 416 -18.85 23.11 -8.14
C ILE A 416 -18.70 23.85 -6.80
N PRO A 417 -18.68 25.21 -6.74
CA PRO A 417 -18.53 25.90 -5.47
C PRO A 417 -19.62 25.54 -4.45
N LYS A 418 -20.86 25.39 -4.92
CA LYS A 418 -22.00 25.00 -4.08
C LYS A 418 -21.86 23.57 -3.56
N ALA A 419 -21.49 22.63 -4.43
CA ALA A 419 -21.28 21.23 -4.04
C ALA A 419 -20.15 21.09 -3.00
N LEU A 420 -19.06 21.82 -3.13
CA LEU A 420 -17.97 21.86 -2.15
C LEU A 420 -18.45 22.45 -0.81
N GLN A 421 -19.22 23.53 -0.85
CA GLN A 421 -19.78 24.14 0.37
C GLN A 421 -20.73 23.20 1.11
N GLU A 422 -21.57 22.47 0.41
CA GLU A 422 -22.47 21.47 0.98
C GLU A 422 -21.69 20.27 1.58
N GLY A 423 -20.51 20.00 1.08
CA GLY A 423 -19.63 18.93 1.58
C GLY A 423 -18.90 19.22 2.89
N VAL A 424 -18.78 20.49 3.30
CA VAL A 424 -18.00 20.90 4.49
C VAL A 424 -18.40 20.13 5.73
N GLU A 425 -19.67 20.13 6.05
CA GLU A 425 -20.17 19.50 7.28
C GLU A 425 -20.04 17.97 7.28
N LYS A 426 -20.15 17.35 6.10
CA LYS A 426 -19.96 15.90 5.94
C LYS A 426 -18.51 15.51 6.27
N ILE A 427 -17.53 16.26 5.77
CA ILE A 427 -16.11 15.99 6.04
C ILE A 427 -15.77 16.27 7.51
N ARG A 428 -16.29 17.39 8.07
CA ARG A 428 -16.05 17.73 9.50
C ARG A 428 -16.56 16.65 10.43
N ARG A 429 -17.80 16.14 10.22
CA ARG A 429 -18.35 15.05 11.03
C ARG A 429 -17.52 13.79 10.92
N ALA A 430 -17.13 13.39 9.70
CA ALA A 430 -16.27 12.24 9.51
C ALA A 430 -14.95 12.36 10.27
N ALA A 431 -14.32 13.54 10.27
CA ALA A 431 -13.08 13.78 10.99
C ALA A 431 -13.25 13.84 12.51
N ALA A 432 -14.46 14.20 12.99
CA ALA A 432 -14.79 14.19 14.41
C ALA A 432 -15.25 12.80 14.93
N GLY A 433 -15.29 11.78 14.08
CA GLY A 433 -15.75 10.44 14.44
C GLY A 433 -17.28 10.33 14.62
N ASN A 434 -18.09 11.18 13.95
CA ASN A 434 -19.54 11.29 14.07
C ASN A 434 -20.28 10.90 12.79
#